data_bd415eb3e2a2d63906e56fe5b02f2ff6
#
_entry.id   bd415eb3e2a2d63906e56fe5b02f2ff6
#
_cell.length_a   1.000
_cell.length_b   1.000
_cell.length_c   1.000
_cell.angle_alpha   90.00
_cell.angle_beta   90.00
_cell.angle_gamma   90.00
#
_symmetry.space_group_name_H-M   'P 1'
#
loop_
_entity.id
_entity.type
_entity.pdbx_description
1 polymer ?
#
loop_
_entity_poly.entity_id
_entity_poly.type
_entity_poly.pdbx_seq_one_letter_code
_entity_poly.pdbx_strand_id
1 'polypeptide(L)'
;MMSDPLGNLKYCFMPIVAHIADTPEQRVIACVTSNASAITMAVAERFGDPIRCAPRTASVTRQRLMVVKRTTRSSNLSSYFQACRKFQLNGVSLPYWLNWALAEPSSFITVEALHQYFKMLWDHDCKWCSRMLGPDELDFRFSLLQTCHGYRRFPDGITTLKQTSMRLHREVQRYLIGVVAGGIPQEALVAVRALADFRYRSQAPKITESDIAKLTASLEEFHDHKDALIEAGARGSLDHWKIPKLEMMLSVAPSIPAMGTLGQWSADVTEHAHIDVVKDPARSSNNQNFDSQICRYLDRQEKCRLFMHATTICEPDLAENSDDSEAEDDRPGSRKVIDYFERAATLVTGKFPNAPRPYRTFALSTVAFHLNFRPTMTNMTIDSAAELYELPDFRPAIADYLDRHFPDFTHTIGGRRQSAPDCPLPFNCIQIWHKMRIQLRSSYDSKTLLPSQSLQASPASTKRPFGRYDHVIISSDGNKDWPRNGLLGQIIYTFATQLLISSKGHEVVELRLIFRPILDSQDPLSSMFFVYMLRFTTFPEDPHAGMHVLKRALRSTGERAGDIIPLFQIRSPVHLIPRFGQRANPQLHSWSSNELSSSFWLNKYWTKELFHSCSS
;
A
#
# COMPACT_ATOMS: atom_id res chain seq x y z
N MET A 1 -6.57 45.81 4.27
CA MET A 1 -5.19 46.15 3.88
C MET A 1 -4.23 45.49 4.83
N MET A 2 -3.13 44.94 4.33
CA MET A 2 -2.05 44.36 5.11
C MET A 2 -0.73 45.04 4.73
N SER A 3 0.19 45.16 5.69
CA SER A 3 1.50 45.70 5.41
C SER A 3 2.45 44.55 5.03
N ASP A 4 3.24 44.73 3.97
CA ASP A 4 4.33 43.83 3.67
C ASP A 4 5.56 44.12 4.59
N PRO A 5 6.60 43.27 4.60
CA PRO A 5 7.77 43.46 5.42
C PRO A 5 8.52 44.77 5.15
N LEU A 6 8.28 45.43 4.01
CA LEU A 6 8.86 46.73 3.65
C LEU A 6 7.98 47.94 4.04
N GLY A 7 6.84 47.67 4.72
CA GLY A 7 5.92 48.70 5.15
C GLY A 7 4.88 49.17 4.10
N ASN A 8 4.84 48.59 2.91
CA ASN A 8 3.88 48.97 1.90
C ASN A 8 2.50 48.41 2.22
N LEU A 9 1.46 49.24 2.11
CA LEU A 9 0.08 48.79 2.29
C LEU A 9 -0.45 48.13 1.00
N LYS A 10 -0.95 46.90 1.12
CA LYS A 10 -1.54 46.12 0.02
C LYS A 10 -2.94 45.67 0.34
N TYR A 11 -3.80 45.64 -0.66
CA TYR A 11 -5.06 44.93 -0.58
C TYR A 11 -4.80 43.44 -0.78
N CYS A 12 -5.07 42.65 0.24
CA CYS A 12 -4.92 41.21 0.18
C CYS A 12 -6.31 40.57 0.07
N PHE A 13 -6.49 39.78 -0.96
CA PHE A 13 -7.65 38.89 -1.11
C PHE A 13 -7.24 37.49 -0.69
N MET A 14 -7.98 36.90 0.24
CA MET A 14 -7.76 35.54 0.72
C MET A 14 -8.92 34.66 0.26
N PRO A 15 -8.84 34.02 -0.91
CA PRO A 15 -9.85 33.05 -1.32
C PRO A 15 -9.86 31.83 -0.42
N ILE A 16 -11.03 31.22 -0.21
CA ILE A 16 -11.14 29.90 0.39
C ILE A 16 -10.77 28.90 -0.70
N VAL A 17 -9.63 28.24 -0.57
CA VAL A 17 -9.10 27.30 -1.56
C VAL A 17 -9.66 25.90 -1.33
N ALA A 18 -9.68 25.44 -0.08
CA ALA A 18 -10.14 24.12 0.29
C ALA A 18 -10.76 24.13 1.70
N HIS A 19 -11.83 23.37 1.87
CA HIS A 19 -12.42 23.06 3.16
C HIS A 19 -12.51 21.54 3.30
N ILE A 20 -11.69 20.99 4.18
CA ILE A 20 -11.58 19.55 4.44
C ILE A 20 -12.54 19.21 5.57
N ALA A 21 -13.58 18.44 5.27
CA ALA A 21 -14.63 18.09 6.22
C ALA A 21 -15.23 16.72 5.89
N ASP A 22 -15.86 16.11 6.88
CA ASP A 22 -16.68 14.91 6.67
C ASP A 22 -17.98 15.23 5.92
N THR A 23 -18.70 14.20 5.46
CA THR A 23 -19.93 14.39 4.67
C THR A 23 -21.02 15.18 5.41
N PRO A 24 -21.32 14.97 6.72
CA PRO A 24 -22.24 15.79 7.48
C PRO A 24 -21.87 17.26 7.50
N GLU A 25 -20.63 17.60 7.80
CA GLU A 25 -20.15 18.98 7.84
C GLU A 25 -20.17 19.64 6.45
N GLN A 26 -19.75 18.92 5.40
CA GLN A 26 -19.84 19.42 4.01
C GLN A 26 -21.27 19.85 3.64
N ARG A 27 -22.28 19.08 4.08
CA ARG A 27 -23.69 19.42 3.86
C ARG A 27 -24.11 20.66 4.62
N VAL A 28 -23.63 20.85 5.83
CA VAL A 28 -23.88 22.08 6.61
C VAL A 28 -23.27 23.28 5.89
N ILE A 29 -22.03 23.18 5.44
CA ILE A 29 -21.32 24.22 4.68
C ILE A 29 -22.06 24.56 3.39
N ALA A 30 -22.46 23.55 2.62
CA ALA A 30 -23.21 23.74 1.37
C ALA A 30 -24.67 24.13 1.59
N CYS A 31 -25.13 24.17 2.84
CA CYS A 31 -26.54 24.47 3.22
C CYS A 31 -27.56 23.45 2.68
N VAL A 32 -27.21 22.17 2.53
CA VAL A 32 -28.07 21.16 1.91
C VAL A 32 -28.53 20.07 2.87
N THR A 33 -29.66 19.44 2.52
CA THR A 33 -30.18 18.25 3.22
C THR A 33 -29.36 17.00 2.88
N SER A 34 -29.58 15.91 3.62
CA SER A 34 -28.93 14.61 3.39
C SER A 34 -29.20 14.01 2.01
N ASN A 35 -30.26 14.39 1.33
CA ASN A 35 -30.69 13.89 0.03
C ASN A 35 -30.13 14.69 -1.15
N ALA A 36 -29.23 15.64 -0.90
CA ALA A 36 -28.61 16.47 -1.93
C ALA A 36 -27.09 16.45 -1.81
N SER A 37 -26.41 16.57 -2.96
CA SER A 37 -24.96 16.70 -3.01
C SER A 37 -24.52 18.06 -2.48
N ALA A 38 -23.42 18.08 -1.72
CA ALA A 38 -22.78 19.31 -1.26
C ALA A 38 -22.05 20.06 -2.40
N ILE A 39 -21.59 19.33 -3.42
CA ILE A 39 -20.74 19.86 -4.50
C ILE A 39 -21.53 20.15 -5.77
N THR A 40 -22.49 19.30 -6.10
CA THR A 40 -23.28 19.42 -7.33
C THR A 40 -24.77 19.60 -7.06
N MET A 41 -25.55 19.76 -8.12
CA MET A 41 -27.01 19.84 -8.05
C MET A 41 -27.69 18.47 -7.96
N ALA A 42 -26.94 17.39 -7.84
CA ALA A 42 -27.47 16.04 -7.74
C ALA A 42 -28.35 15.86 -6.49
N VAL A 43 -29.38 15.04 -6.65
CA VAL A 43 -30.28 14.57 -5.60
C VAL A 43 -30.17 13.05 -5.48
N ALA A 44 -30.73 12.49 -4.43
CA ALA A 44 -30.56 11.07 -4.09
C ALA A 44 -30.85 10.11 -5.25
N GLU A 45 -31.84 10.43 -6.08
CA GLU A 45 -32.22 9.63 -7.26
C GLU A 45 -31.10 9.55 -8.31
N ARG A 46 -30.21 10.55 -8.33
CA ARG A 46 -29.13 10.70 -9.29
C ARG A 46 -27.74 10.35 -8.74
N PHE A 47 -27.63 9.91 -7.50
CA PHE A 47 -26.34 9.59 -6.91
C PHE A 47 -25.60 8.40 -7.56
N GLY A 48 -26.34 7.56 -8.28
CA GLY A 48 -25.78 6.44 -9.05
C GLY A 48 -25.54 6.75 -10.52
N ASP A 49 -25.81 7.96 -10.99
CA ASP A 49 -25.61 8.32 -12.40
C ASP A 49 -24.11 8.33 -12.75
N PRO A 50 -23.74 7.96 -13.98
CA PRO A 50 -22.35 8.01 -14.44
C PRO A 50 -21.90 9.44 -14.81
N ILE A 51 -22.83 10.38 -14.93
CA ILE A 51 -22.56 11.73 -15.39
C ILE A 51 -22.66 12.71 -14.22
N ARG A 52 -21.61 13.51 -14.04
CA ARG A 52 -21.55 14.56 -13.02
C ARG A 52 -22.61 15.63 -13.29
N CYS A 53 -23.40 15.96 -12.29
CA CYS A 53 -24.35 17.05 -12.34
C CYS A 53 -23.66 18.44 -12.35
N ALA A 54 -24.40 19.49 -12.76
CA ALA A 54 -23.91 20.86 -12.70
C ALA A 54 -23.44 21.24 -11.27
N PRO A 55 -22.40 22.05 -11.10
CA PRO A 55 -21.91 22.48 -9.79
C PRO A 55 -22.97 23.26 -9.00
N ARG A 56 -22.99 23.08 -7.69
CA ARG A 56 -23.83 23.85 -6.76
C ARG A 56 -23.14 25.15 -6.43
N THR A 57 -23.39 26.15 -7.27
CA THR A 57 -22.72 27.45 -7.12
C THR A 57 -23.23 28.25 -5.93
N ALA A 58 -22.38 29.16 -5.43
CA ALA A 58 -22.74 30.12 -4.39
C ALA A 58 -23.97 30.98 -4.79
N SER A 59 -24.07 31.37 -6.05
CA SER A 59 -25.19 32.14 -6.59
C SER A 59 -26.50 31.38 -6.51
N VAL A 60 -26.53 30.10 -6.90
CA VAL A 60 -27.74 29.26 -6.82
C VAL A 60 -28.17 29.07 -5.35
N THR A 61 -27.24 28.79 -4.44
CA THR A 61 -27.58 28.67 -3.02
C THR A 61 -28.08 29.97 -2.43
N ARG A 62 -27.44 31.11 -2.76
CA ARG A 62 -27.88 32.44 -2.35
C ARG A 62 -29.30 32.76 -2.84
N GLN A 63 -29.58 32.49 -4.10
CA GLN A 63 -30.92 32.72 -4.67
C GLN A 63 -31.99 31.90 -3.94
N ARG A 64 -31.76 30.63 -3.70
CA ARG A 64 -32.69 29.75 -2.95
C ARG A 64 -32.91 30.23 -1.52
N LEU A 65 -31.87 30.64 -0.80
CA LEU A 65 -31.98 31.22 0.54
C LEU A 65 -32.79 32.52 0.53
N MET A 66 -32.61 33.40 -0.49
CA MET A 66 -33.40 34.63 -0.62
C MET A 66 -34.89 34.32 -0.85
N VAL A 67 -35.21 33.33 -1.71
CA VAL A 67 -36.62 32.93 -1.93
C VAL A 67 -37.25 32.46 -0.63
N VAL A 68 -36.56 31.58 0.11
CA VAL A 68 -37.06 31.09 1.41
C VAL A 68 -37.29 32.25 2.39
N LYS A 69 -36.34 33.19 2.52
CA LYS A 69 -36.45 34.36 3.42
C LYS A 69 -37.59 35.28 3.05
N ARG A 70 -37.89 35.44 1.75
CA ARG A 70 -39.01 36.28 1.29
C ARG A 70 -40.36 35.64 1.47
N THR A 71 -40.42 34.29 1.42
CA THR A 71 -41.70 33.54 1.51
C THR A 71 -42.07 33.14 2.91
N THR A 72 -41.17 33.29 3.88
CA THR A 72 -41.40 32.87 5.27
C THR A 72 -41.11 34.01 6.25
N ARG A 73 -41.89 34.07 7.34
CA ARG A 73 -41.61 35.00 8.45
C ARG A 73 -40.55 34.38 9.36
N SER A 74 -39.55 35.14 9.78
CA SER A 74 -38.44 34.68 10.65
C SER A 74 -38.91 34.16 12.01
N SER A 75 -40.11 34.54 12.45
CA SER A 75 -40.71 34.09 13.72
C SER A 75 -41.33 32.70 13.65
N ASN A 76 -41.53 32.12 12.46
CA ASN A 76 -42.12 30.79 12.31
C ASN A 76 -41.06 29.79 11.77
N LEU A 77 -40.29 29.19 12.67
CA LEU A 77 -39.23 28.22 12.34
C LEU A 77 -39.77 27.00 11.58
N SER A 78 -40.96 26.51 11.91
CA SER A 78 -41.53 25.33 11.24
C SER A 78 -41.81 25.63 9.76
N SER A 79 -42.42 26.76 9.47
CA SER A 79 -42.66 27.22 8.10
C SER A 79 -41.35 27.48 7.34
N TYR A 80 -40.35 28.04 8.01
CA TYR A 80 -39.01 28.24 7.44
C TYR A 80 -38.34 26.92 7.04
N PHE A 81 -38.30 25.96 7.93
CA PHE A 81 -37.70 24.63 7.63
C PHE A 81 -38.51 23.89 6.54
N GLN A 82 -39.83 24.02 6.52
CA GLN A 82 -40.63 23.41 5.46
C GLN A 82 -40.32 24.05 4.08
N ALA A 83 -40.16 25.36 4.03
CA ALA A 83 -39.75 26.06 2.81
C ALA A 83 -38.32 25.69 2.39
N CYS A 84 -37.37 25.58 3.33
CA CYS A 84 -36.00 25.11 3.07
C CYS A 84 -35.98 23.72 2.41
N ARG A 85 -36.76 22.78 2.90
CA ARG A 85 -36.83 21.40 2.36
C ARG A 85 -37.27 21.36 0.90
N LYS A 86 -38.17 22.24 0.47
CA LYS A 86 -38.59 22.34 -0.94
C LYS A 86 -37.44 22.66 -1.90
N PHE A 87 -36.42 23.38 -1.42
CA PHE A 87 -35.20 23.70 -2.14
C PHE A 87 -34.00 22.83 -1.74
N GLN A 88 -34.21 21.75 -0.96
CA GLN A 88 -33.18 20.88 -0.45
C GLN A 88 -32.16 21.59 0.46
N LEU A 89 -32.56 22.66 1.12
CA LEU A 89 -31.76 23.39 2.10
C LEU A 89 -31.98 22.83 3.51
N ASN A 90 -30.90 22.81 4.31
CA ASN A 90 -30.89 22.28 5.68
C ASN A 90 -31.33 23.24 6.77
N GLY A 91 -31.63 24.51 6.41
CA GLY A 91 -32.06 25.54 7.34
C GLY A 91 -30.99 26.54 7.76
N VAL A 92 -29.74 26.37 7.36
CA VAL A 92 -28.69 27.39 7.54
C VAL A 92 -29.09 28.63 6.79
N SER A 93 -29.32 29.73 7.51
CA SER A 93 -29.83 31.00 6.92
C SER A 93 -28.70 31.93 6.47
N LEU A 94 -27.55 31.87 7.11
CA LEU A 94 -26.39 32.72 6.83
C LEU A 94 -25.12 31.86 6.83
N PRO A 95 -24.77 31.23 5.72
CA PRO A 95 -23.50 30.50 5.61
C PRO A 95 -22.33 31.45 5.79
N TYR A 96 -21.25 30.99 6.45
CA TYR A 96 -20.08 31.84 6.73
C TYR A 96 -19.40 32.40 5.47
N TRP A 97 -19.45 31.64 4.37
CA TRP A 97 -18.85 32.00 3.09
C TRP A 97 -19.66 33.01 2.27
N LEU A 98 -20.91 33.29 2.66
CA LEU A 98 -21.87 34.07 1.84
C LEU A 98 -21.36 35.46 1.46
N ASN A 99 -20.65 36.11 2.38
CA ASN A 99 -20.11 37.47 2.18
C ASN A 99 -18.58 37.44 1.92
N TRP A 100 -18.02 36.28 1.72
CA TRP A 100 -16.60 36.14 1.42
C TRP A 100 -16.37 36.28 -0.08
N ALA A 101 -15.52 37.23 -0.48
CA ALA A 101 -15.21 37.46 -1.89
C ALA A 101 -14.59 36.19 -2.52
N LEU A 102 -15.06 35.82 -3.70
CA LEU A 102 -14.59 34.64 -4.45
C LEU A 102 -14.86 33.29 -3.78
N ALA A 103 -15.69 33.22 -2.75
CA ALA A 103 -16.05 31.94 -2.15
C ALA A 103 -17.06 31.18 -3.02
N GLU A 104 -16.63 29.99 -3.49
CA GLU A 104 -17.46 29.09 -4.29
C GLU A 104 -17.48 27.70 -3.66
N PRO A 105 -18.54 27.34 -2.91
CA PRO A 105 -18.59 26.05 -2.17
C PRO A 105 -18.35 24.83 -3.06
N SER A 106 -18.86 24.83 -4.29
CA SER A 106 -18.66 23.74 -5.23
C SER A 106 -17.20 23.56 -5.67
N SER A 107 -16.35 24.55 -5.42
CA SER A 107 -14.93 24.52 -5.73
C SER A 107 -14.06 24.25 -4.50
N PHE A 108 -14.41 24.79 -3.31
CA PHE A 108 -13.59 24.63 -2.13
C PHE A 108 -13.97 23.44 -1.23
N ILE A 109 -15.17 22.87 -1.36
CA ILE A 109 -15.54 21.64 -0.64
C ILE A 109 -14.83 20.46 -1.30
N THR A 110 -13.96 19.80 -0.54
CA THR A 110 -13.12 18.71 -1.05
C THR A 110 -13.79 17.35 -0.93
N VAL A 111 -13.53 16.46 -1.90
CA VAL A 111 -13.84 15.03 -1.80
C VAL A 111 -12.70 14.34 -1.06
N GLU A 112 -12.69 14.38 0.26
CA GLU A 112 -11.59 13.83 1.05
C GLU A 112 -11.62 12.29 1.06
N ALA A 113 -10.41 11.68 1.09
CA ALA A 113 -10.26 10.25 0.89
C ALA A 113 -10.69 9.39 2.09
N LEU A 114 -10.52 9.88 3.31
CA LEU A 114 -10.69 9.08 4.53
C LEU A 114 -12.13 8.58 4.69
N HIS A 115 -13.09 9.50 4.71
CA HIS A 115 -14.50 9.17 4.93
C HIS A 115 -15.21 8.75 3.63
N GLN A 116 -14.77 9.27 2.47
CA GLN A 116 -15.39 8.94 1.19
C GLN A 116 -14.97 7.57 0.68
N TYR A 117 -13.69 7.20 0.75
CA TYR A 117 -13.19 5.97 0.16
C TYR A 117 -13.17 4.80 1.14
N PHE A 118 -12.50 4.96 2.28
CA PHE A 118 -12.29 3.83 3.18
C PHE A 118 -13.57 3.45 3.93
N LYS A 119 -14.37 4.45 4.32
CA LYS A 119 -15.68 4.18 4.90
C LYS A 119 -16.65 3.57 3.88
N MET A 120 -16.59 4.02 2.60
CA MET A 120 -17.39 3.42 1.54
C MET A 120 -16.99 1.96 1.29
N LEU A 121 -15.69 1.67 1.19
CA LEU A 121 -15.19 0.31 1.04
C LEU A 121 -15.80 -0.62 2.11
N TRP A 122 -15.78 -0.20 3.36
CA TRP A 122 -16.29 -0.99 4.46
C TRP A 122 -17.81 -1.14 4.43
N ASP A 123 -18.53 -0.04 4.22
CA ASP A 123 -19.99 0.00 4.27
C ASP A 123 -20.63 -0.66 3.04
N HIS A 124 -19.93 -0.72 1.92
CA HIS A 124 -20.47 -1.21 0.66
C HIS A 124 -19.66 -2.37 0.08
N ASP A 125 -18.44 -2.16 -0.41
CA ASP A 125 -17.67 -3.17 -1.15
C ASP A 125 -17.48 -4.45 -0.33
N CYS A 126 -17.07 -4.35 0.94
CA CYS A 126 -16.91 -5.51 1.81
C CYS A 126 -18.24 -6.24 2.05
N LYS A 127 -19.33 -5.49 2.25
CA LYS A 127 -20.66 -6.09 2.42
C LYS A 127 -21.20 -6.73 1.14
N TRP A 128 -20.95 -6.12 -0.02
CA TRP A 128 -21.30 -6.72 -1.30
C TRP A 128 -20.54 -8.04 -1.50
N CYS A 129 -19.24 -8.02 -1.31
CA CYS A 129 -18.42 -9.23 -1.40
C CYS A 129 -18.85 -10.31 -0.40
N SER A 130 -19.14 -9.94 0.85
CA SER A 130 -19.63 -10.86 1.88
C SER A 130 -20.98 -11.49 1.53
N ARG A 131 -21.89 -10.72 0.91
CA ARG A 131 -23.19 -11.28 0.47
C ARG A 131 -23.07 -12.23 -0.71
N MET A 132 -22.18 -11.94 -1.68
CA MET A 132 -21.97 -12.78 -2.85
C MET A 132 -21.19 -14.06 -2.53
N LEU A 133 -20.14 -13.95 -1.73
CA LEU A 133 -19.23 -15.07 -1.41
C LEU A 133 -19.74 -15.91 -0.22
N GLY A 134 -20.49 -15.28 0.68
CA GLY A 134 -20.81 -15.80 2.00
C GLY A 134 -19.82 -15.31 3.05
N PRO A 135 -20.30 -14.94 4.27
CA PRO A 135 -19.44 -14.41 5.33
C PRO A 135 -18.37 -15.42 5.79
N ASP A 136 -18.73 -16.69 5.95
CA ASP A 136 -17.83 -17.73 6.43
C ASP A 136 -16.69 -18.00 5.44
N GLU A 137 -16.97 -18.04 4.14
CA GLU A 137 -15.97 -18.23 3.09
C GLU A 137 -15.06 -17.00 2.99
N LEU A 138 -15.61 -15.79 3.08
CA LEU A 138 -14.84 -14.56 3.08
C LEU A 138 -13.87 -14.50 4.27
N ASP A 139 -14.35 -14.79 5.47
CA ASP A 139 -13.55 -14.80 6.69
C ASP A 139 -12.48 -15.89 6.62
N PHE A 140 -12.84 -17.07 6.14
CA PHE A 140 -11.88 -18.16 5.96
C PHE A 140 -10.76 -17.77 4.99
N ARG A 141 -11.05 -17.18 3.84
CA ARG A 141 -10.02 -16.73 2.88
C ARG A 141 -9.09 -15.66 3.47
N PHE A 142 -9.65 -14.71 4.23
CA PHE A 142 -8.82 -13.72 4.94
C PHE A 142 -7.91 -14.36 5.98
N SER A 143 -8.39 -15.39 6.69
CA SER A 143 -7.58 -16.12 7.67
C SER A 143 -6.41 -16.90 7.06
N LEU A 144 -6.51 -17.26 5.77
CA LEU A 144 -5.48 -18.01 5.04
C LEU A 144 -4.32 -17.12 4.56
N LEU A 145 -4.44 -15.79 4.60
CA LEU A 145 -3.43 -14.88 4.08
C LEU A 145 -2.12 -14.99 4.88
N GLN A 146 -1.03 -15.25 4.21
CA GLN A 146 0.31 -15.10 4.77
C GLN A 146 0.75 -13.65 4.64
N THR A 147 0.48 -12.85 5.67
CA THR A 147 0.83 -11.43 5.67
C THR A 147 2.32 -11.21 5.94
N CYS A 148 2.89 -10.17 5.30
CA CYS A 148 4.25 -9.72 5.55
C CYS A 148 4.39 -9.09 6.95
N HIS A 149 5.64 -9.02 7.44
CA HIS A 149 5.93 -8.38 8.72
C HIS A 149 5.53 -6.89 8.70
N GLY A 150 4.91 -6.42 9.79
CA GLY A 150 4.38 -5.03 9.88
C GLY A 150 2.97 -4.84 9.32
N TYR A 151 2.36 -5.86 8.72
CA TYR A 151 0.99 -5.83 8.22
C TYR A 151 0.03 -6.61 9.12
N ARG A 152 -1.22 -6.14 9.17
CA ARG A 152 -2.24 -6.76 10.01
C ARG A 152 -2.64 -8.14 9.49
N ARG A 153 -2.83 -9.08 10.42
CA ARG A 153 -3.41 -10.41 10.17
C ARG A 153 -4.89 -10.40 10.50
N PHE A 154 -5.62 -11.28 9.83
CA PHE A 154 -7.07 -11.46 10.02
C PHE A 154 -7.38 -12.94 10.36
N PRO A 155 -6.91 -13.45 11.51
CA PRO A 155 -7.06 -14.88 11.84
C PRO A 155 -8.52 -15.32 11.94
N ASP A 156 -9.42 -14.41 12.35
CA ASP A 156 -10.85 -14.64 12.50
C ASP A 156 -11.67 -13.99 11.38
N GLY A 157 -11.01 -13.64 10.25
CA GLY A 157 -11.64 -12.94 9.15
C GLY A 157 -11.92 -11.46 9.40
N ILE A 158 -12.88 -10.90 8.66
CA ILE A 158 -13.20 -9.46 8.69
C ILE A 158 -14.67 -9.17 9.04
N THR A 159 -15.59 -10.12 8.86
CA THR A 159 -17.04 -9.85 8.99
C THR A 159 -17.49 -9.69 10.45
N THR A 160 -16.78 -10.28 11.39
CA THR A 160 -17.05 -10.20 12.83
C THR A 160 -16.50 -8.95 13.53
N LEU A 161 -15.73 -8.13 12.82
CA LEU A 161 -15.09 -6.94 13.37
C LEU A 161 -16.12 -5.86 13.75
N LYS A 162 -16.27 -5.58 15.04
CA LYS A 162 -17.31 -4.66 15.57
C LYS A 162 -16.90 -3.19 15.54
N GLN A 163 -15.69 -2.87 16.00
CA GLN A 163 -15.17 -1.50 16.02
C GLN A 163 -14.06 -1.39 14.99
N THR A 164 -14.35 -0.77 13.85
CA THR A 164 -13.43 -0.67 12.75
C THR A 164 -12.88 0.74 12.64
N SER A 165 -11.56 0.86 12.60
CA SER A 165 -10.87 2.12 12.31
C SER A 165 -10.63 2.28 10.80
N MET A 166 -10.41 3.51 10.34
CA MET A 166 -10.05 3.76 8.95
C MET A 166 -8.72 3.09 8.55
N ARG A 167 -7.79 2.92 9.51
CA ARG A 167 -6.57 2.13 9.30
C ARG A 167 -6.91 0.68 8.94
N LEU A 168 -7.85 0.08 9.66
CA LEU A 168 -8.32 -1.27 9.39
C LEU A 168 -8.93 -1.40 7.98
N HIS A 169 -9.75 -0.41 7.58
CA HIS A 169 -10.34 -0.41 6.24
C HIS A 169 -9.27 -0.38 5.14
N ARG A 170 -8.18 0.39 5.32
CA ARG A 170 -7.03 0.39 4.41
C ARG A 170 -6.34 -0.96 4.33
N GLU A 171 -6.17 -1.63 5.48
CA GLU A 171 -5.59 -2.98 5.50
C GLU A 171 -6.46 -3.99 4.76
N VAL A 172 -7.78 -3.96 4.96
CA VAL A 172 -8.72 -4.83 4.24
C VAL A 172 -8.70 -4.56 2.72
N GLN A 173 -8.64 -3.28 2.33
CA GLN A 173 -8.60 -2.89 0.91
C GLN A 173 -7.44 -3.55 0.16
N ARG A 174 -6.28 -3.73 0.80
CA ARG A 174 -5.09 -4.34 0.20
C ARG A 174 -5.33 -5.75 -0.32
N TYR A 175 -6.23 -6.48 0.29
CA TYR A 175 -6.40 -7.91 0.04
C TYR A 175 -7.72 -8.25 -0.65
N LEU A 176 -8.73 -7.37 -0.55
CA LEU A 176 -10.11 -7.69 -0.90
C LEU A 176 -10.25 -8.29 -2.30
N ILE A 177 -9.68 -7.64 -3.34
CA ILE A 177 -9.83 -8.09 -4.73
C ILE A 177 -9.24 -9.49 -4.92
N GLY A 178 -8.01 -9.72 -4.45
CA GLY A 178 -7.35 -11.03 -4.59
C GLY A 178 -8.05 -12.14 -3.79
N VAL A 179 -8.65 -11.80 -2.65
CA VAL A 179 -9.39 -12.74 -1.80
C VAL A 179 -10.70 -13.18 -2.45
N VAL A 180 -11.45 -12.24 -3.06
CA VAL A 180 -12.77 -12.57 -3.63
C VAL A 180 -12.70 -13.08 -5.07
N ALA A 181 -11.59 -12.84 -5.76
CA ALA A 181 -11.39 -13.27 -7.15
C ALA A 181 -11.58 -14.78 -7.30
N GLY A 182 -12.39 -15.17 -8.29
CA GLY A 182 -12.76 -16.55 -8.56
C GLY A 182 -13.90 -17.11 -7.69
N GLY A 183 -14.33 -16.39 -6.65
CA GLY A 183 -15.43 -16.81 -5.77
C GLY A 183 -16.73 -16.02 -5.94
N ILE A 184 -16.67 -14.89 -6.67
CA ILE A 184 -17.83 -14.06 -7.01
C ILE A 184 -17.98 -13.99 -8.55
N PRO A 185 -19.16 -13.59 -9.07
CA PRO A 185 -19.37 -13.43 -10.52
C PRO A 185 -18.36 -12.46 -11.13
N GLN A 186 -17.91 -12.74 -12.35
CA GLN A 186 -16.84 -12.00 -13.02
C GLN A 186 -17.17 -10.52 -13.20
N GLU A 187 -18.37 -10.20 -13.69
CA GLU A 187 -18.81 -8.81 -13.90
C GLU A 187 -18.90 -8.03 -12.57
N ALA A 188 -19.37 -8.71 -11.50
CA ALA A 188 -19.38 -8.12 -10.16
C ALA A 188 -17.96 -7.88 -9.62
N LEU A 189 -17.00 -8.78 -9.93
CA LEU A 189 -15.59 -8.59 -9.60
C LEU A 189 -15.02 -7.38 -10.33
N VAL A 190 -15.33 -7.19 -11.62
CA VAL A 190 -14.91 -6.01 -12.39
C VAL A 190 -15.40 -4.73 -11.72
N ALA A 191 -16.68 -4.68 -11.31
CA ALA A 191 -17.23 -3.49 -10.64
C ALA A 191 -16.47 -3.16 -9.32
N VAL A 192 -16.23 -4.16 -8.46
CA VAL A 192 -15.51 -3.92 -7.19
C VAL A 192 -14.05 -3.55 -7.44
N ARG A 193 -13.40 -4.20 -8.43
CA ARG A 193 -12.04 -3.89 -8.84
C ARG A 193 -11.91 -2.47 -9.39
N ALA A 194 -12.83 -2.04 -10.22
CA ALA A 194 -12.84 -0.71 -10.81
C ALA A 194 -12.89 0.39 -9.73
N LEU A 195 -13.69 0.20 -8.66
CA LEU A 195 -13.66 1.10 -7.50
C LEU A 195 -12.34 1.05 -6.73
N ALA A 196 -11.71 -0.12 -6.61
CA ALA A 196 -10.40 -0.23 -6.00
C ALA A 196 -9.33 0.50 -6.83
N ASP A 197 -9.29 0.29 -8.15
CA ASP A 197 -8.39 0.97 -9.07
C ASP A 197 -8.58 2.50 -9.01
N PHE A 198 -9.82 2.98 -9.03
CA PHE A 198 -10.14 4.40 -8.84
C PHE A 198 -9.54 4.96 -7.55
N ARG A 199 -9.72 4.28 -6.42
CA ARG A 199 -9.19 4.72 -5.11
C ARG A 199 -7.67 4.76 -5.08
N TYR A 200 -7.00 3.77 -5.66
CA TYR A 200 -5.54 3.73 -5.70
C TYR A 200 -4.97 4.82 -6.62
N ARG A 201 -5.56 5.02 -7.82
CA ARG A 201 -5.16 6.06 -8.77
C ARG A 201 -5.33 7.46 -8.20
N SER A 202 -6.48 7.75 -7.60
CA SER A 202 -6.78 9.07 -7.06
C SER A 202 -5.89 9.48 -5.88
N GLN A 203 -5.30 8.51 -5.17
CA GLN A 203 -4.41 8.74 -4.04
C GLN A 203 -2.92 8.76 -4.40
N ALA A 204 -2.59 8.78 -5.68
CA ALA A 204 -1.21 8.95 -6.14
C ALA A 204 -0.68 10.33 -5.72
N PRO A 205 0.58 10.43 -5.23
CA PRO A 205 1.14 11.72 -4.82
C PRO A 205 1.49 12.64 -5.99
N LYS A 206 1.61 12.09 -7.19
CA LYS A 206 1.76 12.81 -8.46
C LYS A 206 0.78 12.24 -9.46
N ILE A 207 0.06 13.12 -10.14
CA ILE A 207 -0.99 12.76 -11.11
C ILE A 207 -0.77 13.60 -12.36
N THR A 208 -0.61 12.94 -13.51
CA THR A 208 -0.52 13.56 -14.84
C THR A 208 -1.89 13.63 -15.49
N GLU A 209 -2.02 14.32 -16.61
CA GLU A 209 -3.25 14.33 -17.39
C GLU A 209 -3.66 12.92 -17.86
N SER A 210 -2.69 12.10 -18.24
CA SER A 210 -2.99 10.70 -18.61
C SER A 210 -3.48 9.88 -17.42
N ASP A 211 -3.02 10.17 -16.19
CA ASP A 211 -3.50 9.50 -14.99
C ASP A 211 -4.92 9.94 -14.64
N ILE A 212 -5.29 11.20 -14.90
CA ILE A 212 -6.67 11.68 -14.77
C ILE A 212 -7.60 10.93 -15.74
N ALA A 213 -7.17 10.69 -16.97
CA ALA A 213 -7.93 9.91 -17.93
C ALA A 213 -8.12 8.46 -17.45
N LYS A 214 -7.05 7.80 -16.96
CA LYS A 214 -7.12 6.45 -16.38
C LYS A 214 -8.02 6.41 -15.12
N LEU A 215 -7.98 7.47 -14.31
CA LEU A 215 -8.84 7.60 -13.13
C LEU A 215 -10.33 7.67 -13.53
N THR A 216 -10.65 8.50 -14.52
CA THR A 216 -12.01 8.63 -15.06
C THR A 216 -12.50 7.30 -15.63
N ALA A 217 -11.67 6.64 -16.46
CA ALA A 217 -11.99 5.34 -17.05
C ALA A 217 -12.28 4.27 -15.99
N SER A 218 -11.56 4.28 -14.85
CA SER A 218 -11.84 3.34 -13.76
C SER A 218 -13.23 3.56 -13.14
N LEU A 219 -13.69 4.80 -13.05
CA LEU A 219 -15.04 5.11 -12.53
C LEU A 219 -16.13 4.78 -13.55
N GLU A 220 -15.87 5.02 -14.84
CA GLU A 220 -16.75 4.63 -15.94
C GLU A 220 -16.92 3.11 -15.97
N GLU A 221 -15.84 2.34 -15.90
CA GLU A 221 -15.87 0.88 -15.83
C GLU A 221 -16.74 0.38 -14.67
N PHE A 222 -16.65 1.02 -13.48
CA PHE A 222 -17.58 0.71 -12.38
C PHE A 222 -19.04 0.93 -12.79
N HIS A 223 -19.33 2.07 -13.40
CA HIS A 223 -20.71 2.39 -13.80
C HIS A 223 -21.27 1.45 -14.87
N ASP A 224 -20.42 0.95 -15.76
CA ASP A 224 -20.79 -0.02 -16.79
C ASP A 224 -21.11 -1.40 -16.21
N HIS A 225 -20.43 -1.80 -15.14
CA HIS A 225 -20.56 -3.14 -14.55
C HIS A 225 -21.32 -3.18 -13.20
N LYS A 226 -21.68 -2.04 -12.61
CA LYS A 226 -22.27 -1.99 -11.26
C LYS A 226 -23.55 -2.79 -11.10
N ASP A 227 -24.38 -2.88 -12.15
CA ASP A 227 -25.68 -3.54 -12.06
C ASP A 227 -25.54 -5.06 -11.90
N ALA A 228 -24.41 -5.66 -12.31
CA ALA A 228 -24.04 -7.02 -11.97
C ALA A 228 -23.99 -7.29 -10.45
N LEU A 229 -23.73 -6.26 -9.62
CA LEU A 229 -23.82 -6.38 -8.17
C LEU A 229 -25.26 -6.53 -7.67
N ILE A 230 -26.22 -5.91 -8.34
CA ILE A 230 -27.66 -6.09 -8.04
C ILE A 230 -28.09 -7.49 -8.45
N GLU A 231 -27.76 -7.90 -9.68
CA GLU A 231 -28.07 -9.23 -10.22
C GLU A 231 -27.48 -10.36 -9.37
N ALA A 232 -26.27 -10.17 -8.85
CA ALA A 232 -25.61 -11.11 -7.93
C ALA A 232 -26.16 -11.06 -6.49
N GLY A 233 -27.19 -10.28 -6.20
CA GLY A 233 -27.79 -10.14 -4.88
C GLY A 233 -26.94 -9.38 -3.84
N ALA A 234 -25.84 -8.75 -4.26
CA ALA A 234 -24.94 -8.02 -3.37
C ALA A 234 -25.61 -6.84 -2.68
N ARG A 235 -26.63 -6.24 -3.30
CA ARG A 235 -27.42 -5.13 -2.76
C ARG A 235 -28.61 -5.59 -1.90
N GLY A 236 -28.86 -6.88 -1.74
CA GLY A 236 -30.03 -7.43 -1.09
C GLY A 236 -31.32 -7.05 -1.84
N SER A 237 -32.30 -6.45 -1.16
CA SER A 237 -33.55 -5.98 -1.77
C SER A 237 -33.46 -4.60 -2.45
N LEU A 238 -32.30 -3.96 -2.46
CA LEU A 238 -32.13 -2.63 -3.05
C LEU A 238 -31.81 -2.75 -4.54
N ASP A 239 -32.65 -2.14 -5.35
CA ASP A 239 -32.55 -2.06 -6.82
C ASP A 239 -32.04 -0.70 -7.34
N HIS A 240 -31.49 0.13 -6.45
CA HIS A 240 -31.08 1.48 -6.78
C HIS A 240 -29.68 1.83 -6.23
N TRP A 241 -29.05 2.88 -6.77
CA TRP A 241 -27.71 3.37 -6.43
C TRP A 241 -27.74 4.72 -5.68
N LYS A 242 -28.67 4.91 -4.71
CA LYS A 242 -28.76 6.14 -3.91
C LYS A 242 -27.63 6.23 -2.88
N ILE A 243 -26.39 6.21 -3.35
CA ILE A 243 -25.16 6.27 -2.54
C ILE A 243 -24.47 7.61 -2.78
N PRO A 244 -24.54 8.58 -1.84
CA PRO A 244 -23.95 9.92 -2.02
C PRO A 244 -22.46 9.90 -2.39
N LYS A 245 -21.73 8.89 -1.90
CA LYS A 245 -20.29 8.75 -2.12
C LYS A 245 -19.93 8.44 -3.58
N LEU A 246 -20.82 7.75 -4.33
CA LEU A 246 -20.63 7.53 -5.76
C LEU A 246 -20.70 8.84 -6.54
N GLU A 247 -21.68 9.67 -6.24
CA GLU A 247 -21.81 10.99 -6.87
C GLU A 247 -20.58 11.87 -6.59
N MET A 248 -20.10 11.87 -5.35
CA MET A 248 -18.93 12.65 -4.97
C MET A 248 -17.66 12.20 -5.69
N MET A 249 -17.50 10.93 -6.02
CA MET A 249 -16.36 10.43 -6.80
C MET A 249 -16.27 11.06 -8.19
N LEU A 250 -17.39 11.41 -8.82
CA LEU A 250 -17.42 12.13 -10.10
C LEU A 250 -16.78 13.53 -10.03
N SER A 251 -16.62 14.08 -8.83
CA SER A 251 -16.00 15.39 -8.62
C SER A 251 -14.49 15.32 -8.35
N VAL A 252 -13.91 14.12 -8.20
CA VAL A 252 -12.47 13.94 -7.90
C VAL A 252 -11.61 14.38 -9.08
N ALA A 253 -11.81 13.76 -10.25
CA ALA A 253 -11.00 14.06 -11.43
C ALA A 253 -11.02 15.57 -11.80
N PRO A 254 -12.19 16.24 -11.84
CA PRO A 254 -12.25 17.70 -12.10
C PRO A 254 -11.58 18.57 -11.02
N SER A 255 -11.46 18.10 -9.77
CA SER A 255 -10.86 18.88 -8.70
C SER A 255 -9.32 18.86 -8.72
N ILE A 256 -8.71 17.82 -9.27
CA ILE A 256 -7.24 17.64 -9.28
C ILE A 256 -6.51 18.81 -9.95
N PRO A 257 -6.87 19.29 -11.16
CA PRO A 257 -6.20 20.43 -11.77
C PRO A 257 -6.33 21.73 -10.97
N ALA A 258 -7.43 21.90 -10.22
CA ALA A 258 -7.70 23.11 -9.46
C ALA A 258 -7.06 23.12 -8.07
N MET A 259 -6.95 21.97 -7.42
CA MET A 259 -6.62 21.86 -6.00
C MET A 259 -5.40 20.97 -5.72
N GLY A 260 -4.88 20.26 -6.73
CA GLY A 260 -3.81 19.28 -6.57
C GLY A 260 -4.32 17.89 -6.17
N THR A 261 -3.39 17.01 -5.77
CA THR A 261 -3.70 15.62 -5.44
C THR A 261 -4.41 15.47 -4.10
N LEU A 262 -5.17 14.37 -3.93
CA LEU A 262 -5.93 14.11 -2.71
C LEU A 262 -5.09 14.07 -1.43
N GLY A 263 -3.80 13.77 -1.53
CA GLY A 263 -2.89 13.79 -0.39
C GLY A 263 -2.80 15.16 0.30
N GLN A 264 -3.03 16.24 -0.43
CA GLN A 264 -2.95 17.61 0.10
C GLN A 264 -4.21 18.03 0.88
N TRP A 265 -5.34 17.40 0.64
CA TRP A 265 -6.64 17.76 1.22
C TRP A 265 -7.39 16.52 1.78
N SER A 266 -6.64 15.55 2.30
CA SER A 266 -7.17 14.42 3.05
C SER A 266 -7.37 14.78 4.52
N ALA A 267 -8.49 14.34 5.10
CA ALA A 267 -8.76 14.46 6.53
C ALA A 267 -7.82 13.61 7.43
N ASP A 268 -6.98 12.78 6.86
CA ASP A 268 -6.04 11.92 7.60
C ASP A 268 -5.16 12.70 8.59
N VAL A 269 -4.62 13.84 8.14
CA VAL A 269 -3.71 14.66 8.96
C VAL A 269 -4.46 15.28 10.14
N THR A 270 -5.63 15.83 9.89
CA THR A 270 -6.46 16.47 10.94
C THR A 270 -7.03 15.45 11.92
N GLU A 271 -7.48 14.29 11.44
CA GLU A 271 -7.96 13.20 12.29
C GLU A 271 -6.83 12.63 13.18
N HIS A 272 -5.62 12.49 12.62
CA HIS A 272 -4.47 12.05 13.39
C HIS A 272 -4.06 13.09 14.45
N ALA A 273 -3.97 14.34 14.05
CA ALA A 273 -3.73 15.44 14.99
C ALA A 273 -4.80 15.49 16.10
N HIS A 274 -6.07 15.26 15.79
CA HIS A 274 -7.14 15.21 16.78
C HIS A 274 -6.95 14.06 17.80
N ILE A 275 -6.38 12.93 17.39
CA ILE A 275 -6.03 11.85 18.31
C ILE A 275 -4.91 12.30 19.24
N ASP A 276 -3.81 12.81 18.70
CA ASP A 276 -2.61 13.13 19.44
C ASP A 276 -2.78 14.36 20.35
N VAL A 277 -3.52 15.37 19.88
CA VAL A 277 -3.61 16.69 20.56
C VAL A 277 -4.87 16.81 21.42
N VAL A 278 -5.89 15.99 21.20
CA VAL A 278 -7.16 16.08 21.94
C VAL A 278 -7.49 14.78 22.67
N LYS A 279 -7.66 13.67 21.92
CA LYS A 279 -8.20 12.42 22.50
C LYS A 279 -7.26 11.78 23.50
N ASP A 280 -5.98 11.67 23.20
CA ASP A 280 -5.01 11.02 24.10
C ASP A 280 -4.70 11.89 25.33
N PRO A 281 -4.48 13.22 25.21
CA PRO A 281 -4.42 14.09 26.39
C PRO A 281 -5.69 14.08 27.23
N ALA A 282 -6.89 14.07 26.61
CA ALA A 282 -8.15 14.00 27.33
C ALA A 282 -8.31 12.69 28.12
N ARG A 283 -7.94 11.55 27.51
CA ARG A 283 -7.93 10.24 28.16
C ARG A 283 -6.96 10.16 29.34
N SER A 284 -5.90 10.96 29.30
CA SER A 284 -4.91 11.08 30.39
C SER A 284 -5.35 12.04 31.50
N SER A 285 -6.52 12.68 31.36
CA SER A 285 -7.12 13.59 32.35
C SER A 285 -8.09 12.85 33.28
N ASN A 286 -8.48 13.51 34.37
CA ASN A 286 -9.54 13.03 35.27
C ASN A 286 -10.95 13.47 34.84
N ASN A 287 -11.11 13.96 33.63
CA ASN A 287 -12.32 14.50 33.02
C ASN A 287 -12.96 15.71 33.74
N GLN A 288 -12.24 16.37 34.67
CA GLN A 288 -12.68 17.61 35.31
C GLN A 288 -11.88 18.78 34.73
N ASN A 289 -12.56 19.79 34.19
CA ASN A 289 -11.89 20.93 33.52
C ASN A 289 -10.81 20.44 32.54
N PHE A 290 -11.18 19.49 31.67
CA PHE A 290 -10.23 18.74 30.87
C PHE A 290 -9.43 19.60 29.87
N ASP A 291 -9.97 20.73 29.42
CA ASP A 291 -9.29 21.64 28.48
C ASP A 291 -7.94 22.13 29.03
N SER A 292 -7.95 22.59 30.30
CA SER A 292 -6.71 23.05 30.95
C SER A 292 -5.72 21.90 31.25
N GLN A 293 -6.22 20.68 31.41
CA GLN A 293 -5.39 19.50 31.56
C GLN A 293 -4.76 19.06 30.24
N ILE A 294 -5.51 19.13 29.13
CA ILE A 294 -5.00 18.92 27.78
C ILE A 294 -3.87 19.91 27.49
N CYS A 295 -4.08 21.21 27.72
CA CYS A 295 -3.05 22.22 27.50
C CYS A 295 -1.77 21.94 28.29
N ARG A 296 -1.90 21.56 29.58
CA ARG A 296 -0.74 21.19 30.41
C ARG A 296 -0.04 19.92 29.93
N TYR A 297 -0.77 18.94 29.44
CA TYR A 297 -0.21 17.72 28.86
C TYR A 297 0.62 18.05 27.62
N LEU A 298 0.08 18.84 26.71
CA LEU A 298 0.76 19.25 25.48
C LEU A 298 2.00 20.12 25.76
N ASP A 299 1.91 21.05 26.72
CA ASP A 299 3.05 21.86 27.15
C ASP A 299 4.19 21.00 27.70
N ARG A 300 3.88 19.97 28.49
CA ARG A 300 4.88 19.00 28.97
C ARG A 300 5.50 18.20 27.83
N GLN A 301 4.68 17.71 26.89
CA GLN A 301 5.19 16.99 25.72
C GLN A 301 6.16 17.87 24.91
N GLU A 302 5.79 19.13 24.67
CA GLU A 302 6.63 20.07 23.95
C GLU A 302 7.98 20.30 24.66
N LYS A 303 7.94 20.51 25.99
CA LYS A 303 9.16 20.66 26.81
C LYS A 303 10.05 19.41 26.78
N CYS A 304 9.44 18.20 26.85
CA CYS A 304 10.19 16.94 26.72
C CYS A 304 10.84 16.83 25.34
N ARG A 305 10.11 17.18 24.27
CA ARG A 305 10.63 17.15 22.91
C ARG A 305 11.80 18.13 22.73
N LEU A 306 11.67 19.35 23.21
CA LEU A 306 12.74 20.34 23.18
C LEU A 306 13.97 19.88 23.97
N PHE A 307 13.76 19.29 25.15
CA PHE A 307 14.85 18.72 25.95
C PHE A 307 15.57 17.59 25.19
N MET A 308 14.83 16.66 24.61
CA MET A 308 15.40 15.57 23.80
C MET A 308 16.21 16.12 22.61
N HIS A 309 15.69 17.14 21.91
CA HIS A 309 16.43 17.78 20.82
C HIS A 309 17.72 18.44 21.32
N ALA A 310 17.65 19.17 22.40
CA ALA A 310 18.85 19.81 22.99
C ALA A 310 19.89 18.76 23.40
N THR A 311 19.47 17.67 24.04
CA THR A 311 20.35 16.56 24.43
C THR A 311 21.00 15.90 23.23
N THR A 312 20.23 15.62 22.17
CA THR A 312 20.75 15.03 20.92
C THR A 312 21.80 15.94 20.25
N ILE A 313 21.62 17.27 20.34
CA ILE A 313 22.58 18.22 19.77
C ILE A 313 23.87 18.28 20.63
N CYS A 314 23.73 18.22 21.96
CA CYS A 314 24.88 18.32 22.88
C CYS A 314 25.65 16.98 22.98
N GLU A 315 24.99 15.85 22.82
CA GLU A 315 25.55 14.50 22.99
C GLU A 315 25.20 13.59 21.80
N PRO A 316 25.75 13.86 20.61
CA PRO A 316 25.41 13.07 19.41
C PRO A 316 25.81 11.59 19.53
N ASP A 317 26.82 11.26 20.32
CA ASP A 317 27.36 9.91 20.48
C ASP A 317 26.43 8.96 21.29
N LEU A 318 25.55 9.49 22.13
CA LEU A 318 24.57 8.68 22.87
C LEU A 318 23.41 8.19 22.00
N ALA A 319 23.11 8.90 20.92
CA ALA A 319 22.04 8.53 20.00
C ALA A 319 22.40 7.31 19.12
N GLU A 320 23.69 7.03 18.92
CA GLU A 320 24.15 5.94 18.05
C GLU A 320 24.20 4.57 18.75
N ASN A 321 24.22 4.52 20.08
CA ASN A 321 24.37 3.28 20.86
C ASN A 321 23.05 2.61 21.26
N SER A 322 21.90 3.18 20.95
CA SER A 322 20.60 2.63 21.35
C SER A 322 19.95 1.70 20.32
N ASP A 323 20.65 1.35 19.24
CA ASP A 323 20.05 0.73 18.03
C ASP A 323 20.03 -0.81 18.04
N ASP A 324 20.46 -1.47 19.13
CA ASP A 324 20.46 -2.94 19.25
C ASP A 324 19.23 -3.53 19.99
N SER A 325 18.23 -2.71 20.36
CA SER A 325 17.01 -3.25 20.95
C SER A 325 16.00 -3.65 19.88
N GLU A 326 15.82 -4.95 19.69
CA GLU A 326 14.83 -5.59 18.81
C GLU A 326 13.36 -5.34 19.24
N ALA A 327 13.06 -4.38 20.11
CA ALA A 327 11.71 -4.04 20.52
C ALA A 327 11.04 -3.14 19.46
N GLU A 328 10.43 -3.75 18.46
CA GLU A 328 9.47 -3.10 17.58
C GLU A 328 8.19 -2.77 18.40
N ASP A 329 8.10 -1.55 18.91
CA ASP A 329 6.85 -1.01 19.45
C ASP A 329 5.99 -0.54 18.28
N ASP A 330 4.89 -1.25 18.04
CA ASP A 330 3.93 -1.05 16.94
C ASP A 330 3.10 0.25 17.06
N ARG A 331 3.50 1.21 17.89
CA ARG A 331 2.78 2.48 18.04
C ARG A 331 3.07 3.42 16.87
N PRO A 332 2.06 3.79 16.09
CA PRO A 332 2.23 4.79 15.04
C PRO A 332 2.38 6.18 15.67
N GLY A 333 3.45 6.89 15.37
CA GLY A 333 3.48 8.33 15.60
C GLY A 333 4.79 8.99 16.00
N SER A 334 5.86 8.28 16.36
CA SER A 334 7.06 8.97 16.83
C SER A 334 8.41 8.36 16.46
N ARG A 335 8.49 7.44 15.52
CA ARG A 335 9.78 6.89 15.11
C ARG A 335 10.35 7.64 13.92
N LYS A 336 11.49 8.27 14.13
CA LYS A 336 12.39 8.72 13.06
C LYS A 336 12.63 7.50 12.15
N VAL A 337 12.19 7.59 10.89
CA VAL A 337 12.45 6.52 9.90
C VAL A 337 13.97 6.42 9.78
N ILE A 338 14.53 5.24 10.08
CA ILE A 338 15.97 5.01 9.90
C ILE A 338 16.27 5.12 8.41
N ASP A 339 17.22 5.95 8.04
CA ASP A 339 17.69 6.09 6.66
C ASP A 339 18.85 5.13 6.41
N TYR A 340 18.54 3.96 5.83
CA TYR A 340 19.55 2.98 5.46
C TYR A 340 20.40 3.41 4.25
N PHE A 341 19.95 4.37 3.44
CA PHE A 341 20.78 4.93 2.36
C PHE A 341 21.87 5.84 2.93
N GLU A 342 21.52 6.71 3.88
CA GLU A 342 22.48 7.54 4.58
C GLU A 342 23.50 6.67 5.35
N ARG A 343 23.02 5.65 6.07
CA ARG A 343 23.88 4.69 6.78
C ARG A 343 24.83 3.97 5.84
N ALA A 344 24.37 3.53 4.68
CA ALA A 344 25.22 2.91 3.66
C ALA A 344 26.27 3.88 3.11
N ALA A 345 25.89 5.11 2.80
CA ALA A 345 26.80 6.15 2.33
C ALA A 345 27.89 6.48 3.37
N THR A 346 27.50 6.58 4.64
CA THR A 346 28.42 6.85 5.75
C THR A 346 29.48 5.76 5.92
N LEU A 347 29.10 4.49 5.75
CA LEU A 347 30.05 3.36 5.79
C LEU A 347 31.06 3.41 4.64
N VAL A 348 30.62 3.78 3.44
CA VAL A 348 31.49 3.87 2.24
C VAL A 348 32.44 5.06 2.34
N THR A 349 32.02 6.19 2.92
CA THR A 349 32.85 7.40 3.05
C THR A 349 33.96 7.30 4.10
N GLY A 350 34.04 6.15 4.81
CA GLY A 350 35.13 5.89 5.75
C GLY A 350 35.03 6.63 7.10
N LYS A 351 33.87 7.23 7.40
CA LYS A 351 33.63 7.83 8.74
C LYS A 351 33.74 6.79 9.88
N PHE A 352 33.61 5.50 9.56
CA PHE A 352 33.82 4.41 10.51
C PHE A 352 34.94 3.46 10.01
N PRO A 353 36.23 3.81 10.21
CA PRO A 353 37.35 3.03 9.70
C PRO A 353 37.40 1.59 10.25
N ASN A 354 36.82 1.36 11.41
CA ASN A 354 36.79 0.06 12.10
C ASN A 354 35.50 -0.74 11.81
N ALA A 355 34.63 -0.29 10.92
CA ALA A 355 33.41 -1.04 10.59
C ALA A 355 33.77 -2.40 9.95
N PRO A 356 33.28 -3.52 10.49
CA PRO A 356 33.65 -4.83 10.01
C PRO A 356 33.12 -5.06 8.59
N ARG A 357 33.99 -5.60 7.74
CA ARG A 357 33.66 -5.94 6.35
C ARG A 357 33.25 -7.42 6.24
N PRO A 358 32.42 -7.76 5.23
CA PRO A 358 31.68 -6.87 4.35
C PRO A 358 30.60 -6.08 5.10
N TYR A 359 30.33 -4.87 4.63
CA TYR A 359 29.29 -4.03 5.24
C TYR A 359 27.93 -4.70 5.21
N ARG A 360 27.21 -4.68 6.33
CA ARG A 360 25.85 -5.27 6.48
C ARG A 360 24.76 -4.31 6.00
N THR A 361 25.09 -3.03 5.81
CA THR A 361 24.21 -2.03 5.22
C THR A 361 24.86 -1.53 3.94
N PHE A 362 24.15 -1.62 2.84
CA PHE A 362 24.60 -1.14 1.53
C PHE A 362 23.40 -0.73 0.68
N ALA A 363 23.61 0.14 -0.29
CA ALA A 363 22.56 0.62 -1.17
C ALA A 363 22.98 0.47 -2.65
N LEU A 364 22.00 0.18 -3.50
CA LEU A 364 22.18 0.15 -4.94
C LEU A 364 20.97 0.84 -5.60
N SER A 365 21.21 1.94 -6.30
CA SER A 365 20.17 2.74 -6.97
C SER A 365 19.06 3.18 -5.97
N THR A 366 17.86 2.68 -6.13
CA THR A 366 16.67 3.05 -5.32
C THR A 366 16.39 2.08 -4.17
N VAL A 367 17.31 1.16 -3.89
CA VAL A 367 17.14 0.11 -2.88
C VAL A 367 18.30 0.11 -1.90
N ALA A 368 18.01 0.14 -0.62
CA ALA A 368 18.98 -0.08 0.46
C ALA A 368 18.66 -1.39 1.20
N PHE A 369 19.71 -2.09 1.58
CA PHE A 369 19.69 -3.38 2.27
C PHE A 369 20.34 -3.27 3.63
N HIS A 370 19.79 -3.96 4.61
CA HIS A 370 20.38 -4.08 5.93
C HIS A 370 20.22 -5.51 6.47
N LEU A 371 21.34 -6.11 6.84
CA LEU A 371 21.42 -7.42 7.50
C LEU A 371 21.93 -7.19 8.93
N ASN A 372 21.42 -7.97 9.87
CA ASN A 372 21.95 -7.96 11.23
C ASN A 372 23.44 -8.31 11.22
N PHE A 373 24.19 -7.68 12.11
CA PHE A 373 25.63 -7.91 12.22
C PHE A 373 25.95 -9.40 12.46
N ARG A 374 25.23 -10.01 13.38
CA ARG A 374 25.37 -11.46 13.65
C ARG A 374 24.46 -12.24 12.73
N PRO A 375 25.00 -13.20 11.95
CA PRO A 375 24.17 -14.14 11.20
C PRO A 375 23.36 -15.01 12.17
N THR A 376 22.23 -15.53 11.71
CA THR A 376 21.40 -16.45 12.48
C THR A 376 22.16 -17.79 12.71
N MET A 377 22.92 -18.20 11.69
CA MET A 377 23.78 -19.38 11.73
C MET A 377 25.17 -18.98 11.23
N THR A 378 26.19 -19.21 12.04
CA THR A 378 27.54 -18.69 11.80
C THR A 378 28.43 -19.60 10.96
N ASN A 379 28.21 -20.92 11.00
CA ASN A 379 29.01 -21.89 10.28
C ASN A 379 28.17 -23.13 9.98
N MET A 380 27.55 -23.16 8.81
CA MET A 380 26.71 -24.25 8.34
C MET A 380 27.30 -24.82 7.05
N THR A 381 27.38 -26.13 6.94
CA THR A 381 27.79 -26.77 5.68
C THR A 381 26.70 -26.62 4.63
N ILE A 382 27.09 -26.60 3.36
CA ILE A 382 26.15 -26.49 2.23
C ILE A 382 25.12 -27.62 2.26
N ASP A 383 25.56 -28.84 2.56
CA ASP A 383 24.70 -30.01 2.57
C ASP A 383 23.74 -29.99 3.76
N SER A 384 24.17 -29.57 4.95
CA SER A 384 23.28 -29.36 6.09
C SER A 384 22.26 -28.25 5.84
N ALA A 385 22.65 -27.18 5.12
CA ALA A 385 21.72 -26.11 4.71
C ALA A 385 20.70 -26.63 3.68
N ALA A 386 21.17 -27.44 2.71
CA ALA A 386 20.28 -28.05 1.72
C ALA A 386 19.21 -28.94 2.38
N GLU A 387 19.60 -29.74 3.38
CA GLU A 387 18.67 -30.57 4.14
C GLU A 387 17.68 -29.73 4.99
N LEU A 388 18.19 -28.78 5.79
CA LEU A 388 17.39 -27.99 6.71
C LEU A 388 16.34 -27.12 5.99
N TYR A 389 16.68 -26.60 4.80
CA TYR A 389 15.81 -25.72 4.02
C TYR A 389 15.07 -26.47 2.90
N GLU A 390 15.24 -27.79 2.79
CA GLU A 390 14.64 -28.63 1.75
C GLU A 390 14.99 -28.12 0.33
N LEU A 391 16.29 -27.96 0.07
CA LEU A 391 16.84 -27.45 -1.18
C LEU A 391 17.75 -28.49 -1.87
N PRO A 392 17.19 -29.53 -2.50
CA PRO A 392 17.96 -30.64 -3.03
C PRO A 392 18.97 -30.28 -4.12
N ASP A 393 18.73 -29.17 -4.82
CA ASP A 393 19.59 -28.65 -5.88
C ASP A 393 20.46 -27.46 -5.44
N PHE A 394 20.64 -27.22 -4.13
CA PHE A 394 21.35 -26.03 -3.63
C PHE A 394 22.82 -26.02 -4.07
N ARG A 395 23.55 -27.15 -3.91
CA ARG A 395 24.93 -27.28 -4.34
C ARG A 395 25.09 -27.12 -5.87
N PRO A 396 24.32 -27.83 -6.71
CA PRO A 396 24.30 -27.60 -8.15
C PRO A 396 23.97 -26.15 -8.56
N ALA A 397 23.05 -25.49 -7.88
CA ALA A 397 22.70 -24.10 -8.17
C ALA A 397 23.86 -23.12 -7.87
N ILE A 398 24.62 -23.35 -6.79
CA ILE A 398 25.83 -22.58 -6.51
C ILE A 398 26.87 -22.79 -7.63
N ALA A 399 27.13 -24.04 -8.01
CA ALA A 399 28.07 -24.36 -9.07
C ALA A 399 27.68 -23.70 -10.40
N ASP A 400 26.41 -23.79 -10.80
CA ASP A 400 25.88 -23.15 -12.00
C ASP A 400 26.00 -21.61 -11.95
N TYR A 401 25.82 -21.00 -10.79
CA TYR A 401 26.01 -19.57 -10.60
C TYR A 401 27.49 -19.18 -10.80
N LEU A 402 28.41 -19.91 -10.18
CA LEU A 402 29.86 -19.66 -10.28
C LEU A 402 30.35 -19.82 -11.72
N ASP A 403 29.90 -20.85 -12.43
CA ASP A 403 30.26 -21.07 -13.84
C ASP A 403 29.80 -19.91 -14.76
N ARG A 404 28.62 -19.38 -14.50
CA ARG A 404 28.07 -18.27 -15.31
C ARG A 404 28.77 -16.93 -15.05
N HIS A 405 29.24 -16.66 -13.84
CA HIS A 405 29.71 -15.34 -13.43
C HIS A 405 31.21 -15.26 -13.13
N PHE A 406 31.84 -16.41 -12.92
CA PHE A 406 33.26 -16.53 -12.60
C PHE A 406 33.88 -17.69 -13.39
N PRO A 407 34.09 -17.52 -14.72
CA PRO A 407 34.54 -18.62 -15.61
C PRO A 407 35.91 -19.21 -15.25
N ASP A 408 36.71 -18.55 -14.42
CA ASP A 408 37.98 -19.07 -13.92
C ASP A 408 37.80 -20.15 -12.83
N PHE A 409 36.62 -20.30 -12.26
CA PHE A 409 36.26 -21.42 -11.40
C PHE A 409 35.88 -22.62 -12.28
N THR A 410 36.82 -23.45 -12.59
CA THR A 410 36.67 -24.65 -13.45
C THR A 410 35.92 -25.83 -12.78
N HIS A 411 34.94 -25.53 -11.93
CA HIS A 411 34.25 -26.54 -11.13
C HIS A 411 32.97 -27.09 -11.76
N THR A 412 32.55 -26.56 -12.88
CA THR A 412 31.32 -26.97 -13.55
C THR A 412 31.59 -27.45 -14.97
N ILE A 413 31.03 -28.60 -15.27
CA ILE A 413 31.17 -29.23 -16.58
C ILE A 413 29.96 -28.80 -17.43
N GLY A 414 30.16 -27.87 -18.33
CA GLY A 414 29.26 -27.59 -19.47
C GLY A 414 27.94 -26.89 -19.17
N GLY A 415 27.86 -25.68 -19.49
CA GLY A 415 26.89 -24.63 -19.62
C GLY A 415 25.39 -24.89 -19.73
N ARG A 416 24.84 -25.94 -19.17
CA ARG A 416 23.41 -26.19 -18.99
C ARG A 416 23.23 -26.98 -17.69
N ARG A 417 23.10 -26.30 -16.54
CA ARG A 417 22.59 -26.83 -15.28
C ARG A 417 22.60 -28.37 -15.15
N GLN A 418 23.76 -28.97 -15.15
CA GLN A 418 23.94 -30.39 -14.99
C GLN A 418 25.09 -30.70 -14.02
N SER A 419 25.37 -29.77 -13.11
CA SER A 419 26.28 -30.04 -12.02
C SER A 419 25.73 -31.18 -11.20
N ALA A 420 26.57 -32.15 -10.92
CA ALA A 420 26.18 -33.29 -10.07
C ALA A 420 25.86 -32.80 -8.65
N PRO A 421 25.00 -33.50 -7.91
CA PRO A 421 24.68 -33.15 -6.53
C PRO A 421 25.91 -33.06 -5.61
N ASP A 422 26.98 -33.74 -5.94
CA ASP A 422 28.26 -33.80 -5.22
C ASP A 422 29.39 -32.97 -5.85
N CYS A 423 29.03 -32.05 -6.80
CA CYS A 423 30.03 -31.22 -7.48
C CYS A 423 30.91 -30.46 -6.48
N PRO A 424 32.24 -30.35 -6.73
CA PRO A 424 33.14 -29.60 -5.88
C PRO A 424 32.85 -28.11 -5.94
N LEU A 425 32.93 -27.43 -4.80
CA LEU A 425 32.75 -25.98 -4.66
C LEU A 425 33.99 -25.37 -4.01
N PRO A 426 34.30 -24.07 -4.26
CA PRO A 426 35.44 -23.39 -3.65
C PRO A 426 35.27 -23.17 -2.14
N PHE A 427 34.10 -23.41 -1.58
CA PHE A 427 33.79 -23.31 -0.17
C PHE A 427 32.82 -24.42 0.24
N ASN A 428 32.80 -24.77 1.52
CA ASN A 428 31.90 -25.78 2.05
C ASN A 428 31.00 -25.27 3.17
N CYS A 429 31.29 -24.08 3.72
CA CYS A 429 30.56 -23.49 4.82
C CYS A 429 30.03 -22.11 4.45
N ILE A 430 28.86 -21.78 5.02
CA ILE A 430 28.16 -20.53 4.79
C ILE A 430 27.65 -19.93 6.11
N GLN A 431 27.47 -18.62 6.10
CA GLN A 431 26.70 -17.88 7.11
C GLN A 431 25.30 -17.63 6.60
N ILE A 432 24.28 -17.75 7.46
CA ILE A 432 22.86 -17.64 7.07
C ILE A 432 22.16 -16.58 7.91
N TRP A 433 21.31 -15.80 7.26
CA TRP A 433 20.38 -14.84 7.86
C TRP A 433 18.95 -15.26 7.58
N HIS A 434 18.11 -15.38 8.63
CA HIS A 434 16.69 -15.65 8.47
C HIS A 434 15.88 -14.39 8.12
N LYS A 435 16.47 -13.20 8.34
CA LYS A 435 15.79 -11.92 8.20
C LYS A 435 16.74 -10.87 7.64
N MET A 436 16.23 -10.04 6.75
CA MET A 436 16.88 -8.82 6.31
C MET A 436 15.87 -7.68 6.24
N ARG A 437 16.36 -6.44 6.22
CA ARG A 437 15.53 -5.26 5.94
C ARG A 437 15.85 -4.71 4.56
N ILE A 438 14.81 -4.27 3.89
CA ILE A 438 14.90 -3.57 2.60
C ILE A 438 14.19 -2.24 2.72
N GLN A 439 14.79 -1.17 2.20
CA GLN A 439 14.21 0.15 2.15
C GLN A 439 14.25 0.66 0.71
N LEU A 440 13.15 1.22 0.26
CA LEU A 440 13.00 1.72 -1.11
C LEU A 440 12.87 3.24 -1.09
N ARG A 441 13.32 3.87 -2.17
CA ARG A 441 12.90 5.22 -2.54
C ARG A 441 11.59 5.14 -3.30
N SER A 442 10.73 6.15 -3.12
CA SER A 442 9.45 6.20 -3.83
C SER A 442 9.65 6.29 -5.34
N SER A 443 8.86 5.55 -6.10
CA SER A 443 8.79 5.63 -7.56
C SER A 443 8.21 6.97 -8.04
N TYR A 444 7.42 7.63 -7.20
CA TYR A 444 6.86 8.94 -7.50
C TYR A 444 7.83 10.09 -7.25
N ASP A 445 8.69 9.95 -6.24
CA ASP A 445 9.69 10.94 -5.87
C ASP A 445 10.91 10.29 -5.23
N SER A 446 12.02 10.27 -5.96
CA SER A 446 13.26 9.63 -5.53
C SER A 446 13.89 10.24 -4.25
N LYS A 447 13.44 11.41 -3.81
CA LYS A 447 13.85 12.02 -2.54
C LYS A 447 13.07 11.46 -1.34
N THR A 448 11.88 10.90 -1.58
CA THR A 448 11.04 10.35 -0.53
C THR A 448 11.48 8.93 -0.19
N LEU A 449 11.82 8.69 1.07
CA LEU A 449 12.13 7.38 1.62
C LEU A 449 10.84 6.68 2.07
N LEU A 450 10.70 5.42 1.68
CA LEU A 450 9.64 4.57 2.18
C LEU A 450 10.07 3.92 3.50
N PRO A 451 9.12 3.55 4.37
CA PRO A 451 9.43 2.77 5.56
C PRO A 451 10.14 1.46 5.19
N SER A 452 11.14 1.08 5.98
CA SER A 452 11.83 -0.19 5.76
C SER A 452 10.89 -1.38 5.98
N GLN A 453 11.03 -2.40 5.15
CA GLN A 453 10.28 -3.64 5.24
C GLN A 453 11.19 -4.79 5.61
N SER A 454 10.67 -5.72 6.40
CA SER A 454 11.41 -6.91 6.80
C SER A 454 11.05 -8.08 5.91
N LEU A 455 12.05 -8.70 5.29
CA LEU A 455 11.95 -9.92 4.50
C LEU A 455 12.48 -11.11 5.31
N GLN A 456 11.79 -12.23 5.24
CA GLN A 456 12.10 -13.44 5.97
C GLN A 456 12.34 -14.63 5.02
N ALA A 457 13.35 -15.43 5.35
CA ALA A 457 13.65 -16.71 4.75
C ALA A 457 14.07 -17.66 5.88
N SER A 458 13.09 -18.26 6.54
CA SER A 458 13.30 -19.11 7.72
C SER A 458 12.81 -20.52 7.46
N PRO A 459 13.58 -21.56 7.84
CA PRO A 459 13.23 -22.94 7.61
C PRO A 459 12.03 -23.39 8.46
N ALA A 460 11.58 -24.60 8.23
CA ALA A 460 10.54 -25.25 9.02
C ALA A 460 10.83 -25.20 10.53
N SER A 461 9.79 -25.02 11.32
CA SER A 461 9.85 -25.02 12.77
C SER A 461 8.55 -25.59 13.36
N THR A 462 8.55 -25.91 14.66
CA THR A 462 7.35 -26.42 15.36
C THR A 462 6.14 -25.49 15.24
N LYS A 463 6.36 -24.16 15.18
CA LYS A 463 5.31 -23.16 15.00
C LYS A 463 4.92 -22.91 13.54
N ARG A 464 5.80 -23.26 12.61
CA ARG A 464 5.64 -23.07 11.16
C ARG A 464 6.21 -24.25 10.41
N PRO A 465 5.43 -25.32 10.23
CA PRO A 465 5.91 -26.57 9.65
C PRO A 465 6.49 -26.45 8.24
N PHE A 466 6.07 -25.43 7.46
CA PHE A 466 6.60 -25.16 6.12
C PHE A 466 7.59 -23.98 6.08
N GLY A 467 8.06 -23.51 7.25
CA GLY A 467 8.92 -22.34 7.29
C GLY A 467 8.18 -21.02 7.02
N ARG A 468 8.96 -20.00 6.69
CA ARG A 468 8.43 -18.72 6.24
C ARG A 468 9.34 -18.11 5.18
N TYR A 469 8.79 -17.89 4.01
CA TYR A 469 9.50 -17.41 2.84
C TYR A 469 8.72 -16.27 2.20
N ASP A 470 9.34 -15.09 2.18
CA ASP A 470 8.73 -13.90 1.58
C ASP A 470 9.07 -13.83 0.08
N HIS A 471 8.27 -13.06 -0.66
CA HIS A 471 8.39 -12.96 -2.11
C HIS A 471 8.92 -11.58 -2.50
N VAL A 472 9.70 -11.55 -3.58
CA VAL A 472 10.32 -10.31 -4.07
C VAL A 472 10.31 -10.27 -5.60
N ILE A 473 10.43 -9.05 -6.12
CA ILE A 473 10.80 -8.79 -7.51
C ILE A 473 12.32 -8.70 -7.59
N ILE A 474 12.89 -9.37 -8.57
CA ILE A 474 14.30 -9.33 -8.89
C ILE A 474 14.53 -8.81 -10.31
N SER A 475 15.75 -8.32 -10.56
CA SER A 475 16.24 -7.99 -11.89
C SER A 475 17.25 -9.05 -12.32
N SER A 476 16.89 -9.92 -13.25
CA SER A 476 17.73 -11.06 -13.67
C SER A 476 18.90 -10.64 -14.57
N ASP A 477 18.82 -9.51 -15.24
CA ASP A 477 19.81 -8.99 -16.19
C ASP A 477 20.67 -7.84 -15.64
N GLY A 478 20.58 -7.59 -14.33
CA GLY A 478 21.24 -6.43 -13.69
C GLY A 478 20.58 -5.09 -14.02
N ASN A 479 19.42 -5.08 -14.68
CA ASN A 479 18.66 -3.87 -14.96
C ASN A 479 18.23 -3.21 -13.63
N LYS A 480 18.71 -1.98 -13.40
CA LYS A 480 18.50 -1.21 -12.17
C LYS A 480 17.25 -0.36 -12.22
N ASP A 481 16.54 -0.31 -13.34
CA ASP A 481 15.47 0.65 -13.62
C ASP A 481 14.07 0.17 -13.21
N TRP A 482 13.95 -0.55 -12.10
CA TRP A 482 12.63 -0.78 -11.49
C TRP A 482 12.07 0.53 -10.93
N PRO A 483 10.81 0.89 -11.18
CA PRO A 483 9.75 0.18 -11.93
C PRO A 483 9.63 0.53 -13.42
N ARG A 484 10.53 1.35 -13.99
CA ARG A 484 10.39 1.95 -15.33
C ARG A 484 10.15 0.96 -16.47
N ASN A 485 10.66 -0.24 -16.37
CA ASN A 485 10.53 -1.26 -17.43
C ASN A 485 9.46 -2.31 -17.16
N GLY A 486 8.59 -2.07 -16.17
CA GLY A 486 7.47 -2.94 -15.82
C GLY A 486 7.88 -4.33 -15.31
N LEU A 487 6.89 -5.07 -14.83
CA LEU A 487 6.94 -6.51 -14.66
C LEU A 487 6.73 -7.11 -16.04
N LEU A 488 7.72 -7.84 -16.54
CA LEU A 488 7.69 -8.65 -17.74
C LEU A 488 7.91 -7.89 -19.07
N GLY A 489 9.04 -8.16 -19.66
CA GLY A 489 9.12 -8.12 -21.13
C GLY A 489 8.01 -9.02 -21.70
N GLN A 490 7.22 -8.47 -22.59
CA GLN A 490 6.15 -9.19 -23.28
C GLN A 490 6.66 -10.55 -23.76
N ILE A 491 6.03 -11.64 -23.31
CA ILE A 491 6.16 -12.93 -23.97
C ILE A 491 5.43 -12.78 -25.31
N ILE A 492 6.17 -12.41 -26.35
CA ILE A 492 5.66 -12.48 -27.71
C ILE A 492 5.63 -13.97 -28.05
N TYR A 493 4.43 -14.58 -27.96
CA TYR A 493 4.16 -15.88 -28.55
C TYR A 493 4.22 -15.75 -30.06
N THR A 494 5.38 -15.98 -30.64
CA THR A 494 5.45 -16.32 -32.05
C THR A 494 5.26 -17.84 -32.18
N PHE A 495 4.21 -18.24 -32.83
CA PHE A 495 3.84 -19.63 -33.15
C PHE A 495 4.82 -20.25 -34.17
N ALA A 496 6.08 -20.29 -33.91
CA ALA A 496 7.05 -21.13 -34.62
C ALA A 496 8.43 -20.95 -33.95
N THR A 497 8.91 -22.00 -33.34
CA THR A 497 10.19 -22.16 -32.65
C THR A 497 10.18 -21.83 -31.15
N GLN A 498 10.33 -22.88 -30.35
CA GLN A 498 10.73 -22.85 -28.95
C GLN A 498 12.13 -22.21 -28.80
N LEU A 499 12.19 -20.91 -28.86
CA LEU A 499 13.29 -20.14 -28.32
C LEU A 499 12.73 -19.39 -27.12
N LEU A 500 13.06 -19.87 -25.94
CA LEU A 500 13.02 -19.11 -24.69
C LEU A 500 13.94 -17.88 -24.89
N ILE A 501 13.39 -16.82 -25.48
CA ILE A 501 14.02 -15.50 -25.44
C ILE A 501 13.88 -15.09 -23.99
N SER A 502 15.01 -15.10 -23.26
CA SER A 502 15.17 -14.47 -21.95
C SER A 502 14.59 -13.06 -22.06
N SER A 503 13.41 -12.87 -21.48
CA SER A 503 12.81 -11.55 -21.39
C SER A 503 13.72 -10.68 -20.53
N LYS A 504 14.31 -9.65 -21.10
CA LYS A 504 14.95 -8.57 -20.36
C LYS A 504 13.90 -7.92 -19.49
N GLY A 505 13.82 -8.28 -18.20
CA GLY A 505 12.77 -7.80 -17.33
C GLY A 505 12.93 -8.22 -15.87
N HIS A 506 11.91 -7.90 -15.11
CA HIS A 506 11.84 -8.22 -13.68
C HIS A 506 11.00 -9.49 -13.47
N GLU A 507 11.42 -10.32 -12.55
CA GLU A 507 10.77 -11.60 -12.22
C GLU A 507 10.32 -11.60 -10.76
N VAL A 508 9.23 -12.32 -10.47
CA VAL A 508 8.80 -12.60 -9.09
C VAL A 508 9.41 -13.92 -8.64
N VAL A 509 9.99 -13.92 -7.45
CA VAL A 509 10.63 -15.10 -6.85
C VAL A 509 10.30 -15.23 -5.37
N GLU A 510 10.42 -16.44 -4.84
CA GLU A 510 10.32 -16.78 -3.42
C GLU A 510 11.72 -16.88 -2.83
N LEU A 511 12.00 -16.14 -1.76
CA LEU A 511 13.28 -16.18 -1.04
C LEU A 511 13.32 -17.43 -0.14
N ARG A 512 14.25 -18.35 -0.39
CA ARG A 512 14.37 -19.58 0.42
C ARG A 512 15.53 -19.53 1.39
N LEU A 513 16.65 -18.89 1.03
CA LEU A 513 17.83 -18.81 1.86
C LEU A 513 18.60 -17.53 1.57
N ILE A 514 19.01 -16.81 2.61
CA ILE A 514 19.90 -15.64 2.53
C ILE A 514 21.22 -16.04 3.15
N PHE A 515 22.31 -16.03 2.37
CA PHE A 515 23.58 -16.55 2.84
C PHE A 515 24.79 -15.78 2.31
N ARG A 516 25.94 -16.07 2.93
CA ARG A 516 27.26 -15.60 2.52
C ARG A 516 28.25 -16.76 2.63
N PRO A 517 29.12 -16.98 1.62
CA PRO A 517 30.20 -17.96 1.71
C PRO A 517 31.19 -17.62 2.83
N ILE A 518 31.78 -18.65 3.45
CA ILE A 518 32.93 -18.51 4.35
C ILE A 518 34.15 -18.87 3.55
N LEU A 519 34.90 -17.84 3.16
CA LEU A 519 36.12 -17.94 2.37
C LEU A 519 37.18 -17.00 2.95
N ASP A 520 38.41 -17.09 2.45
CA ASP A 520 39.45 -16.15 2.78
C ASP A 520 39.01 -14.73 2.45
N SER A 521 39.41 -13.75 3.25
CA SER A 521 39.05 -12.35 3.09
C SER A 521 39.53 -11.74 1.77
N GLN A 522 40.50 -12.35 1.11
CA GLN A 522 40.99 -11.93 -0.21
C GLN A 522 40.11 -12.41 -1.37
N ASP A 523 39.27 -13.40 -1.16
CA ASP A 523 38.38 -13.90 -2.21
C ASP A 523 37.21 -12.92 -2.42
N PRO A 524 36.94 -12.48 -3.66
CA PRO A 524 35.82 -11.59 -3.95
C PRO A 524 34.45 -12.10 -3.46
N LEU A 525 34.22 -13.40 -3.52
CA LEU A 525 32.98 -14.04 -3.05
C LEU A 525 32.78 -13.88 -1.54
N SER A 526 33.86 -13.75 -0.75
CA SER A 526 33.79 -13.56 0.71
C SER A 526 33.05 -12.27 1.10
N SER A 527 32.98 -11.29 0.19
CA SER A 527 32.32 -10.00 0.41
C SER A 527 30.88 -9.94 -0.11
N MET A 528 30.41 -10.99 -0.80
CA MET A 528 29.10 -11.01 -1.45
C MET A 528 28.04 -11.70 -0.59
N PHE A 529 26.83 -11.16 -0.63
CA PHE A 529 25.63 -11.80 -0.08
C PHE A 529 24.80 -12.37 -1.20
N PHE A 530 24.29 -13.56 -1.01
CA PHE A 530 23.53 -14.33 -1.98
C PHE A 530 22.17 -14.71 -1.44
N VAL A 531 21.27 -14.99 -2.37
CA VAL A 531 19.96 -15.57 -2.10
C VAL A 531 19.78 -16.80 -2.96
N TYR A 532 19.38 -17.91 -2.35
CA TYR A 532 18.75 -18.99 -3.08
C TYR A 532 17.25 -18.71 -3.16
N MET A 533 16.72 -18.80 -4.36
CA MET A 533 15.33 -18.44 -4.67
C MET A 533 14.64 -19.49 -5.52
N LEU A 534 13.32 -19.54 -5.44
CA LEU A 534 12.46 -20.34 -6.31
C LEU A 534 11.67 -19.43 -7.25
N ARG A 535 11.68 -19.75 -8.54
CA ARG A 535 11.07 -18.93 -9.59
C ARG A 535 9.56 -19.16 -9.70
N PHE A 536 8.86 -18.12 -10.18
CA PHE A 536 7.49 -18.21 -10.67
C PHE A 536 7.45 -17.93 -12.17
N THR A 537 6.54 -18.61 -12.86
CA THR A 537 6.13 -18.24 -14.20
C THR A 537 5.00 -17.21 -14.10
N THR A 538 5.20 -16.05 -14.68
CA THR A 538 4.21 -14.97 -14.68
C THR A 538 3.38 -15.02 -15.94
N PHE A 539 2.06 -14.93 -15.79
CA PHE A 539 1.09 -14.85 -16.87
C PHE A 539 0.55 -13.41 -16.98
N PRO A 540 -0.04 -13.04 -18.12
CA PRO A 540 -0.70 -11.75 -18.29
C PRO A 540 -1.72 -11.47 -17.20
N GLU A 541 -2.11 -10.21 -17.06
CA GLU A 541 -3.19 -9.81 -16.16
C GLU A 541 -4.50 -10.49 -16.54
N ASP A 542 -5.18 -11.01 -15.52
CA ASP A 542 -6.54 -11.49 -15.67
C ASP A 542 -7.47 -10.29 -15.94
N PRO A 543 -8.29 -10.30 -16.99
CA PRO A 543 -9.07 -9.13 -17.38
C PRO A 543 -10.11 -8.71 -16.32
N HIS A 544 -10.60 -9.64 -15.51
CA HIS A 544 -11.60 -9.35 -14.49
C HIS A 544 -10.96 -8.92 -13.16
N ALA A 545 -9.92 -9.62 -12.72
CA ALA A 545 -9.22 -9.30 -11.48
C ALA A 545 -8.20 -8.17 -11.63
N GLY A 546 -7.73 -7.87 -12.86
CA GLY A 546 -6.72 -6.85 -13.13
C GLY A 546 -5.39 -7.12 -12.42
N MET A 547 -5.04 -8.39 -12.22
CA MET A 547 -3.82 -8.82 -11.54
C MET A 547 -3.13 -9.92 -12.33
N HIS A 548 -1.79 -9.90 -12.32
CA HIS A 548 -1.01 -10.98 -12.91
C HIS A 548 -1.22 -12.30 -12.17
N VAL A 549 -1.28 -13.38 -12.95
CA VAL A 549 -1.31 -14.74 -12.41
C VAL A 549 0.10 -15.29 -12.35
N LEU A 550 0.46 -15.87 -11.22
CA LEU A 550 1.74 -16.54 -11.00
C LEU A 550 1.52 -18.03 -10.79
N LYS A 551 2.37 -18.85 -11.39
CA LYS A 551 2.47 -20.28 -11.10
C LYS A 551 3.89 -20.63 -10.73
N ARG A 552 4.06 -21.63 -9.87
CA ARG A 552 5.39 -22.14 -9.51
C ARG A 552 6.09 -22.66 -10.77
N ALA A 553 7.32 -22.17 -11.00
CA ALA A 553 8.13 -22.68 -12.10
C ALA A 553 8.67 -24.07 -11.72
N LEU A 554 8.41 -25.04 -12.57
CA LEU A 554 8.87 -26.42 -12.40
C LEU A 554 9.89 -26.77 -13.49
N ARG A 555 10.87 -27.60 -13.14
CA ARG A 555 11.79 -28.26 -14.08
C ARG A 555 11.06 -29.39 -14.83
N SER A 556 11.70 -29.94 -15.85
CA SER A 556 11.21 -31.13 -16.55
C SER A 556 11.07 -32.36 -15.63
N THR A 557 11.79 -32.38 -14.51
CA THR A 557 11.68 -33.42 -13.45
C THR A 557 10.43 -33.27 -12.58
N GLY A 558 9.69 -32.16 -12.68
CA GLY A 558 8.57 -31.82 -11.81
C GLY A 558 9.00 -31.10 -10.50
N GLU A 559 10.28 -30.92 -10.26
CA GLU A 559 10.80 -30.20 -9.11
C GLU A 559 10.72 -28.68 -9.31
N ARG A 560 10.69 -27.92 -8.22
CA ARG A 560 10.70 -26.45 -8.26
C ARG A 560 12.04 -25.94 -8.80
N ALA A 561 11.98 -24.95 -9.70
CA ALA A 561 13.17 -24.37 -10.32
C ALA A 561 13.85 -23.40 -9.34
N GLY A 562 14.92 -23.87 -8.72
CA GLY A 562 15.80 -23.06 -7.85
C GLY A 562 16.95 -22.40 -8.62
N ASP A 563 17.42 -21.25 -8.11
CA ASP A 563 18.59 -20.53 -8.65
C ASP A 563 19.25 -19.67 -7.56
N ILE A 564 20.50 -19.25 -7.83
CA ILE A 564 21.27 -18.34 -6.96
C ILE A 564 21.38 -16.98 -7.64
N ILE A 565 21.16 -15.93 -6.86
CA ILE A 565 21.39 -14.55 -7.28
C ILE A 565 22.14 -13.78 -6.18
N PRO A 566 22.89 -12.74 -6.54
CA PRO A 566 23.37 -11.76 -5.58
C PRO A 566 22.19 -11.01 -4.94
N LEU A 567 22.27 -10.76 -3.64
CA LEU A 567 21.21 -10.10 -2.87
C LEU A 567 20.84 -8.72 -3.44
N PHE A 568 21.81 -8.02 -4.01
CA PHE A 568 21.60 -6.69 -4.62
C PHE A 568 20.73 -6.71 -5.89
N GLN A 569 20.37 -7.88 -6.42
CA GLN A 569 19.42 -7.97 -7.54
C GLN A 569 17.95 -7.85 -7.10
N ILE A 570 17.66 -7.90 -5.82
CA ILE A 570 16.31 -7.65 -5.30
C ILE A 570 15.93 -6.19 -5.53
N ARG A 571 14.70 -5.96 -6.00
CA ARG A 571 14.17 -4.63 -6.32
C ARG A 571 13.04 -4.19 -5.42
N SER A 572 12.10 -5.08 -5.09
CA SER A 572 10.94 -4.75 -4.29
C SER A 572 10.38 -5.99 -3.61
N PRO A 573 9.92 -5.89 -2.36
CA PRO A 573 9.05 -6.90 -1.77
C PRO A 573 7.72 -6.94 -2.52
N VAL A 574 7.09 -8.12 -2.56
CA VAL A 574 5.74 -8.30 -3.10
C VAL A 574 4.91 -9.23 -2.22
N HIS A 575 3.61 -9.12 -2.34
CA HIS A 575 2.66 -9.99 -1.66
C HIS A 575 1.91 -10.85 -2.69
N LEU A 576 1.83 -12.15 -2.42
CA LEU A 576 1.07 -13.10 -3.21
C LEU A 576 -0.19 -13.55 -2.45
N ILE A 577 -1.30 -13.64 -3.17
CA ILE A 577 -2.56 -14.20 -2.65
C ILE A 577 -2.83 -15.50 -3.40
N PRO A 578 -3.00 -16.65 -2.71
CA PRO A 578 -3.41 -17.89 -3.36
C PRO A 578 -4.70 -17.72 -4.16
N ARG A 579 -4.79 -18.35 -5.32
CA ARG A 579 -6.02 -18.37 -6.11
C ARG A 579 -6.95 -19.43 -5.55
N PHE A 580 -7.93 -19.00 -4.76
CA PHE A 580 -8.82 -19.90 -4.01
C PHE A 580 -9.90 -20.57 -4.90
N GLY A 581 -10.14 -20.06 -6.13
CA GLY A 581 -11.22 -20.54 -6.98
C GLY A 581 -12.61 -20.20 -6.42
N GLN A 582 -13.60 -21.04 -6.70
CA GLN A 582 -14.97 -20.84 -6.20
C GLN A 582 -15.08 -21.01 -4.68
N ARG A 583 -14.34 -21.95 -4.11
CA ARG A 583 -14.20 -22.17 -2.67
C ARG A 583 -12.76 -22.46 -2.31
N ALA A 584 -12.31 -21.92 -1.19
CA ALA A 584 -10.99 -22.23 -0.66
C ALA A 584 -10.94 -23.67 -0.13
N ASN A 585 -9.79 -24.33 -0.31
CA ASN A 585 -9.60 -25.67 0.22
C ASN A 585 -9.63 -25.61 1.78
N PRO A 586 -10.54 -26.35 2.44
CA PRO A 586 -10.71 -26.29 3.90
C PRO A 586 -9.51 -26.85 4.68
N GLN A 587 -8.57 -27.53 4.03
CA GLN A 587 -7.35 -28.03 4.66
C GLN A 587 -6.22 -26.99 4.72
N LEU A 588 -6.40 -25.82 4.11
CA LEU A 588 -5.41 -24.75 4.13
C LEU A 588 -5.41 -24.03 5.48
N HIS A 589 -4.22 -23.57 5.86
CA HIS A 589 -3.98 -22.70 7.00
C HIS A 589 -3.09 -21.52 6.60
N SER A 590 -3.05 -20.44 7.37
CA SER A 590 -2.22 -19.26 7.06
C SER A 590 -0.73 -19.58 6.91
N TRP A 591 -0.24 -20.62 7.56
CA TRP A 591 1.15 -21.09 7.49
C TRP A 591 1.40 -22.10 6.36
N SER A 592 0.35 -22.69 5.75
CA SER A 592 0.46 -23.65 4.65
C SER A 592 -0.06 -23.13 3.31
N SER A 593 -0.87 -22.08 3.33
CA SER A 593 -1.60 -21.60 2.14
C SER A 593 -0.67 -21.26 0.97
N ASN A 594 0.45 -20.61 1.24
CA ASN A 594 1.42 -20.29 0.19
C ASN A 594 2.16 -21.52 -0.30
N GLU A 595 2.54 -22.46 0.59
CA GLU A 595 3.31 -23.63 0.18
C GLU A 595 2.46 -24.65 -0.60
N LEU A 596 1.22 -24.86 -0.19
CA LEU A 596 0.32 -25.84 -0.80
C LEU A 596 -0.44 -25.34 -2.04
N SER A 597 -0.44 -24.02 -2.29
CA SER A 597 -1.10 -23.46 -3.47
C SER A 597 -0.22 -23.56 -4.71
N SER A 598 -0.84 -23.86 -5.85
CA SER A 598 -0.15 -24.01 -7.14
C SER A 598 -0.13 -22.71 -7.96
N SER A 599 -1.07 -21.79 -7.69
CA SER A 599 -1.21 -20.53 -8.43
C SER A 599 -1.61 -19.38 -7.52
N PHE A 600 -1.19 -18.16 -7.90
CA PHE A 600 -1.30 -16.98 -7.07
C PHE A 600 -1.72 -15.77 -7.91
N TRP A 601 -2.32 -14.79 -7.23
CA TRP A 601 -2.41 -13.42 -7.70
C TRP A 601 -1.18 -12.64 -7.23
N LEU A 602 -0.54 -11.88 -8.13
CA LEU A 602 0.37 -10.81 -7.74
C LEU A 602 -0.47 -9.65 -7.21
N ASN A 603 -0.45 -9.46 -5.90
CA ASN A 603 -1.29 -8.47 -5.24
C ASN A 603 -0.78 -7.03 -5.49
N LYS A 604 -1.19 -6.42 -6.60
CA LYS A 604 -0.83 -5.03 -6.91
C LYS A 604 -1.35 -4.02 -5.87
N TYR A 605 -2.42 -4.36 -5.15
CA TYR A 605 -3.03 -3.49 -4.13
C TYR A 605 -2.30 -3.50 -2.78
N TRP A 606 -1.23 -4.28 -2.64
CA TRP A 606 -0.50 -4.37 -1.39
C TRP A 606 0.11 -3.04 -0.93
N THR A 607 0.71 -2.29 -1.86
CA THR A 607 1.21 -0.92 -1.62
C THR A 607 0.84 -0.01 -2.78
N LYS A 608 0.79 1.32 -2.54
CA LYS A 608 0.55 2.30 -3.61
C LYS A 608 1.66 2.28 -4.67
N GLU A 609 2.90 2.07 -4.23
CA GLU A 609 4.07 1.96 -5.11
C GLU A 609 3.95 0.75 -6.05
N LEU A 610 3.58 -0.41 -5.49
CA LEU A 610 3.41 -1.62 -6.30
C LEU A 610 2.23 -1.49 -7.26
N PHE A 611 1.12 -0.89 -6.80
CA PHE A 611 -0.03 -0.61 -7.67
C PHE A 611 0.37 0.25 -8.87
N HIS A 612 1.08 1.36 -8.63
CA HIS A 612 1.57 2.22 -9.70
C HIS A 612 2.50 1.46 -10.67
N SER A 613 3.45 0.71 -10.12
CA SER A 613 4.43 -0.04 -10.91
C SER A 613 3.82 -1.17 -11.76
N CYS A 614 2.71 -1.75 -11.31
CA CYS A 614 2.01 -2.83 -12.04
C CYS A 614 0.86 -2.33 -12.92
N SER A 615 0.42 -1.07 -12.79
CA SER A 615 -0.76 -0.52 -13.50
C SER A 615 -0.40 0.60 -14.48
N SER A 616 0.89 0.86 -14.68
CA SER A 616 1.42 1.92 -15.58
C SER A 616 1.45 1.48 -17.04
#